data_905bf5125a4920c208bd0413f0500cf8
#
_entry.id   905bf5125a4920c208bd0413f0500cf8
#
_cell.length_a   1.000
_cell.length_b   1.000
_cell.length_c   1.000
_cell.angle_alpha   90.00
_cell.angle_beta   90.00
_cell.angle_gamma   90.00
#
_symmetry.space_group_name_H-M   'P 1'
#
loop_
_entity.id
_entity.type
_entity.pdbx_description
1 polymer ?
#
loop_
_entity_poly.entity_id
_entity_poly.type
_entity_poly.pdbx_seq_one_letter_code
_entity_poly.pdbx_strand_id
1 'polypeptide(L)' 'MTIQDHINKNIQELNDPLITGQRRRHLQSELDDLEIYHQHHPEETKDPTSLELFCDLNPDDVQCRMYNV' A
#
# COMPACT_ATOMS: atom_id res chain seq x y z
N MET A 1 0.69 0.03 -13.98
CA MET A 1 1.50 0.47 -12.84
C MET A 1 1.85 -0.73 -11.97
N THR A 2 3.10 -0.85 -11.57
CA THR A 2 3.55 -1.92 -10.68
C THR A 2 3.55 -1.43 -9.24
N ILE A 3 3.66 -2.35 -8.28
CA ILE A 3 3.77 -1.98 -6.87
C ILE A 3 5.01 -1.11 -6.63
N GLN A 4 6.11 -1.40 -7.31
CA GLN A 4 7.35 -0.61 -7.18
C GLN A 4 7.16 0.82 -7.69
N ASP A 5 6.42 0.99 -8.79
CA ASP A 5 6.10 2.32 -9.30
C ASP A 5 5.26 3.12 -8.29
N HIS A 6 4.31 2.46 -7.64
CA HIS A 6 3.47 3.08 -6.63
C HIS A 6 4.32 3.52 -5.42
N ILE A 7 5.22 2.65 -4.95
CA ILE A 7 6.12 2.96 -3.84
C ILE A 7 7.00 4.16 -4.19
N ASN A 8 7.58 4.16 -5.38
CA ASN A 8 8.44 5.25 -5.85
C ASN A 8 7.68 6.58 -5.93
N LYS A 9 6.44 6.52 -6.40
CA LYS A 9 5.59 7.72 -6.49
C LYS A 9 5.29 8.29 -5.11
N ASN A 10 5.00 7.43 -4.13
CA ASN A 10 4.74 7.87 -2.76
C ASN A 10 5.98 8.52 -2.14
N ILE A 11 7.15 7.92 -2.35
CA ILE A 11 8.41 8.49 -1.87
C ILE A 11 8.65 9.86 -2.49
N GLN A 12 8.40 10.00 -3.78
CA GLN A 12 8.55 11.26 -4.51
C GLN A 12 7.63 12.35 -3.95
N GLU A 13 6.37 12.02 -3.67
CA GLU A 13 5.44 12.96 -3.06
C GLU A 13 5.85 13.35 -1.65
N LEU A 14 6.38 12.40 -0.86
CA LEU A 14 6.84 12.66 0.50
C LEU A 14 8.02 13.64 0.54
N ASN A 15 8.79 13.71 -0.54
CA ASN A 15 9.91 14.64 -0.67
C ASN A 15 9.50 16.03 -1.14
N ASP A 16 8.22 16.25 -1.43
CA ASP A 16 7.70 17.54 -1.84
C ASP A 16 7.67 18.49 -0.62
N PRO A 17 8.35 19.64 -0.67
CA PRO A 17 8.38 20.58 0.46
C PRO A 17 7.03 21.24 0.73
N LEU A 18 6.10 21.20 -0.23
CA LEU A 18 4.79 21.80 -0.11
C LEU A 18 3.71 20.84 0.37
N ILE A 19 4.08 19.60 0.66
CA ILE A 19 3.12 18.59 1.12
C ILE A 19 2.54 18.96 2.49
N THR A 20 1.22 18.77 2.66
CA THR A 20 0.57 19.00 3.95
C THR A 20 0.92 17.90 4.96
N GLY A 21 0.81 18.19 6.25
CA GLY A 21 1.04 17.18 7.30
C GLY A 21 0.07 16.02 7.21
N GLN A 22 -1.18 16.31 6.85
CA GLN A 22 -2.22 15.30 6.71
C GLN A 22 -1.90 14.35 5.55
N ARG A 23 -1.52 14.91 4.40
CA ARG A 23 -1.14 14.13 3.22
C ARG A 23 0.11 13.29 3.50
N ARG A 24 1.08 13.87 4.19
CA ARG A 24 2.31 13.18 4.56
C ARG A 24 2.02 11.93 5.38
N ARG A 25 1.16 12.05 6.41
CA ARG A 25 0.79 10.92 7.27
C ARG A 25 0.08 9.84 6.48
N HIS A 26 -0.81 10.23 5.58
CA HIS A 26 -1.53 9.29 4.72
C HIS A 26 -0.57 8.51 3.82
N LEU A 27 0.34 9.23 3.15
CA LEU A 27 1.32 8.61 2.25
C LEU A 27 2.30 7.72 3.01
N GLN A 28 2.71 8.13 4.21
CA GLN A 28 3.62 7.33 5.03
C GLN A 28 2.97 6.02 5.44
N SER A 29 1.71 6.06 5.86
CA SER A 29 0.97 4.86 6.23
C SER A 29 0.78 3.93 5.02
N GLU A 30 0.41 4.49 3.88
CA GLU A 30 0.26 3.73 2.64
C GLU A 30 1.56 3.10 2.19
N LEU A 31 2.67 3.85 2.30
CA LEU A 31 3.99 3.35 1.93
C LEU A 31 4.40 2.17 2.81
N ASP A 32 4.16 2.26 4.11
CA ASP A 32 4.44 1.15 5.03
C ASP A 32 3.65 -0.10 4.63
N ASP A 33 2.37 0.07 4.33
CA ASP A 33 1.50 -1.04 3.91
C ASP A 33 1.99 -1.65 2.60
N LEU A 34 2.39 -0.82 1.64
CA LEU A 34 2.92 -1.29 0.36
C LEU A 34 4.21 -2.09 0.53
N GLU A 35 5.09 -1.62 1.41
CA GLU A 35 6.35 -2.32 1.68
C GLU A 35 6.12 -3.68 2.31
N ILE A 36 5.19 -3.76 3.27
CA ILE A 36 4.82 -5.03 3.92
C ILE A 36 4.24 -5.98 2.89
N TYR A 37 3.32 -5.51 2.06
CA TYR A 37 2.72 -6.32 0.99
C TYR A 37 3.80 -6.84 0.04
N HIS A 38 4.73 -5.99 -0.35
CA HIS A 38 5.82 -6.37 -1.25
C HIS A 38 6.72 -7.45 -0.64
N GLN A 39 6.94 -7.40 0.68
CA GLN A 39 7.71 -8.44 1.39
C GLN A 39 6.96 -9.77 1.43
N HIS A 40 5.64 -9.74 1.61
CA HIS A 40 4.82 -10.95 1.64
C HIS A 40 4.62 -11.55 0.25
N HIS A 41 4.73 -10.74 -0.79
CA HIS A 41 4.51 -11.15 -2.19
C HIS A 41 5.66 -10.69 -3.07
N PRO A 42 6.89 -11.20 -2.85
CA PRO A 42 8.08 -10.68 -3.55
C PRO A 42 8.06 -10.90 -5.06
N GLU A 43 7.31 -11.88 -5.53
CA GLU A 43 7.18 -12.15 -6.97
C GLU A 43 6.02 -11.41 -7.61
N GLU A 44 5.18 -10.77 -6.80
CA GLU A 44 4.03 -10.02 -7.30
C GLU A 44 4.48 -8.64 -7.76
N THR A 45 4.22 -8.32 -9.02
CA THR A 45 4.57 -7.01 -9.58
C THR A 45 3.37 -6.10 -9.72
N LYS A 46 2.16 -6.67 -9.63
CA LYS A 46 0.93 -5.91 -9.77
C LYS A 46 0.74 -4.95 -8.60
N ASP A 47 0.26 -3.73 -8.90
CA ASP A 47 -0.09 -2.76 -7.88
C ASP A 47 -1.34 -3.23 -7.11
N PRO A 48 -1.25 -3.48 -5.79
CA PRO A 48 -2.40 -3.95 -5.03
C PRO A 48 -3.45 -2.87 -4.83
N THR A 49 -4.72 -3.28 -4.77
CA THR A 49 -5.80 -2.37 -4.40
C THR A 49 -5.76 -2.09 -2.90
N SER A 50 -6.51 -1.06 -2.47
CA SER A 50 -6.62 -0.74 -1.04
C SER A 50 -7.16 -1.93 -0.25
N LEU A 51 -8.12 -2.67 -0.82
CA LEU A 51 -8.69 -3.84 -0.17
C LEU A 51 -7.66 -4.97 -0.06
N GLU A 52 -6.85 -5.17 -1.09
CA GLU A 52 -5.78 -6.18 -1.05
C GLU A 52 -4.76 -5.87 0.03
N LEU A 53 -4.37 -4.59 0.19
CA LEU A 53 -3.47 -4.17 1.26
C LEU A 53 -4.08 -4.42 2.64
N PHE A 54 -5.34 -4.04 2.81
CA PHE A 54 -6.06 -4.25 4.06
C PHE A 54 -6.14 -5.72 4.42
N CYS A 55 -6.48 -6.56 3.44
CA CYS A 55 -6.62 -8.00 3.66
C CYS A 55 -5.29 -8.69 3.96
N ASP A 56 -4.19 -8.19 3.41
CA ASP A 56 -2.86 -8.72 3.71
C ASP A 56 -2.51 -8.51 5.18
N LEU A 57 -2.93 -7.38 5.77
CA LEU A 57 -2.69 -7.05 7.17
C LEU A 57 -3.75 -7.64 8.10
N ASN A 58 -4.96 -7.88 7.61
CA ASN A 58 -6.10 -8.35 8.40
C ASN A 58 -6.80 -9.52 7.70
N PRO A 59 -6.14 -10.68 7.56
CA PRO A 59 -6.69 -11.79 6.79
C PRO A 59 -7.96 -12.40 7.40
N ASP A 60 -8.20 -12.18 8.69
CA ASP A 60 -9.36 -12.73 9.40
C ASP A 60 -10.58 -11.81 9.34
N ASP A 61 -10.46 -10.64 8.74
CA ASP A 61 -11.59 -9.72 8.60
C ASP A 61 -12.67 -10.32 7.69
N VAL A 62 -13.94 -10.03 8.05
CA VAL A 62 -15.09 -10.56 7.31
C VAL A 62 -15.03 -10.16 5.84
N GLN A 63 -14.64 -8.91 5.54
CA GLN A 63 -14.54 -8.44 4.17
C GLN A 63 -13.53 -9.26 3.37
N CYS A 64 -12.44 -9.65 3.99
CA CYS A 64 -11.40 -10.45 3.33
C CYS A 64 -11.85 -11.87 3.05
N ARG A 65 -12.64 -12.46 3.94
CA ARG A 65 -13.20 -13.80 3.74
C ARG A 65 -14.19 -13.82 2.59
N MET A 66 -14.99 -12.77 2.47
CA MET A 66 -15.96 -12.66 1.38
C MET A 66 -15.28 -12.39 0.05
N TYR A 67 -14.18 -11.67 0.06
CA TYR A 67 -13.44 -11.29 -1.14
C TYR A 67 -12.67 -12.46 -1.75
N ASN A 68 -12.23 -13.41 -0.95
CA ASN A 68 -11.41 -14.55 -1.38
C ASN A 68 -12.22 -15.77 -1.82
N VAL A 69 -13.45 -15.58 -2.18
CA VAL A 69 -14.30 -16.69 -2.62
C VAL A 69 -14.03 -17.10 -4.06
#